data_d156c1cd2b416d171d1374c417379e3b
#
_entry.id   d156c1cd2b416d171d1374c417379e3b
#
_cell.length_a   1.000
_cell.length_b   1.000
_cell.length_c   1.000
_cell.angle_alpha   90.00
_cell.angle_beta   90.00
_cell.angle_gamma   90.00
#
_symmetry.space_group_name_H-M   'P 1'
#
loop_
_entity.id
_entity.type
_entity.pdbx_description
1 polymer ?
#
loop_
_entity_poly.entity_id
_entity_poly.type
_entity_poly.pdbx_seq_one_letter_code
_entity_poly.pdbx_strand_id
1 'polypeptide(L)'
;MATIHIVEDDMNICEIEQFALKNAGYETKGFGTAAAFEQQLKEKLPDLIILDVMLPDKDGLEILKGLRMNKSTYKIPVIMITAKSTELDKVKGLDLGADDYMTKPFGVMELISRVKAMMRRLDLFEHEDRLAFEGIEMEESRHQVTVDGHVVELTFKEYELLKMLLHNAGIVLQRSQLLDRIWGIDYEGESRTLDMHIKTLRHKLGDKGALIQTVRNVGYTLNYKKED
;
A
#
# COMPACT_ATOMS: atom_id res chain seq x y z
N MET A 1 -7.69 -7.22 12.45
CA MET A 1 -8.51 -6.02 12.77
C MET A 1 -7.54 -4.86 12.81
N ALA A 2 -7.82 -3.78 12.10
CA ALA A 2 -6.88 -2.66 12.01
C ALA A 2 -6.82 -1.87 13.33
N THR A 3 -5.61 -1.48 13.73
CA THR A 3 -5.32 -0.78 14.98
C THR A 3 -5.09 0.71 14.72
N ILE A 4 -5.83 1.57 15.41
CA ILE A 4 -5.71 3.03 15.30
C ILE A 4 -5.15 3.59 16.61
N HIS A 5 -4.07 4.35 16.52
CA HIS A 5 -3.54 5.11 17.64
C HIS A 5 -4.09 6.54 17.61
N ILE A 6 -4.59 7.01 18.76
CA ILE A 6 -5.17 8.33 18.94
C ILE A 6 -4.31 9.10 19.95
N VAL A 7 -3.78 10.23 19.54
CA VAL A 7 -2.92 11.08 20.38
C VAL A 7 -3.67 12.38 20.62
N GLU A 8 -4.30 12.49 21.78
CA GLU A 8 -5.24 13.54 22.18
C GLU A 8 -5.15 13.74 23.69
N ASP A 9 -4.86 14.94 24.15
CA ASP A 9 -4.68 15.25 25.56
C ASP A 9 -6.01 15.45 26.32
N ASP A 10 -7.07 15.85 25.62
CA ASP A 10 -8.42 15.88 26.21
C ASP A 10 -8.97 14.45 26.31
N MET A 11 -9.02 13.93 27.53
CA MET A 11 -9.50 12.57 27.78
C MET A 11 -10.92 12.33 27.28
N ASN A 12 -11.82 13.34 27.37
CA ASN A 12 -13.22 13.18 26.92
C ASN A 12 -13.27 13.06 25.39
N ILE A 13 -12.52 13.87 24.68
CA ILE A 13 -12.41 13.79 23.21
C ILE A 13 -11.81 12.45 22.82
N CYS A 14 -10.72 12.05 23.42
CA CYS A 14 -10.05 10.77 23.17
C CYS A 14 -10.98 9.56 23.40
N GLU A 15 -11.78 9.58 24.49
CA GLU A 15 -12.75 8.52 24.77
C GLU A 15 -13.88 8.46 23.73
N ILE A 16 -14.41 9.62 23.30
CA ILE A 16 -15.42 9.70 22.24
C ILE A 16 -14.88 9.14 20.92
N GLU A 17 -13.66 9.53 20.54
CA GLU A 17 -13.02 9.04 19.33
C GLU A 17 -12.79 7.52 19.37
N GLN A 18 -12.26 7.03 20.49
CA GLN A 18 -12.06 5.59 20.70
C GLN A 18 -13.38 4.82 20.62
N PHE A 19 -14.41 5.29 21.32
CA PHE A 19 -15.72 4.64 21.31
C PHE A 19 -16.33 4.59 19.90
N ALA A 20 -16.26 5.69 19.18
CA ALA A 20 -16.79 5.79 17.82
C ALA A 20 -16.07 4.83 16.85
N LEU A 21 -14.75 4.78 16.91
CA LEU A 21 -13.96 3.94 16.04
C LEU A 21 -14.01 2.45 16.40
N LYS A 22 -14.15 2.11 17.71
CA LYS A 22 -14.43 0.73 18.13
C LYS A 22 -15.77 0.24 17.58
N ASN A 23 -16.81 1.08 17.64
CA ASN A 23 -18.12 0.75 17.08
C ASN A 23 -18.09 0.64 15.53
N ALA A 24 -17.15 1.31 14.88
CA ALA A 24 -16.91 1.20 13.44
C ALA A 24 -16.08 -0.03 13.04
N GLY A 25 -15.61 -0.85 14.01
CA GLY A 25 -14.93 -2.12 13.78
C GLY A 25 -13.40 -2.05 13.83
N TYR A 26 -12.81 -1.01 14.49
CA TYR A 26 -11.37 -0.86 14.65
C TYR A 26 -10.92 -1.16 16.07
N GLU A 27 -9.68 -1.61 16.24
CA GLU A 27 -9.01 -1.56 17.53
C GLU A 27 -8.44 -0.17 17.76
N THR A 28 -8.60 0.39 18.97
CA THR A 28 -8.12 1.73 19.26
C THR A 28 -7.27 1.78 20.52
N LYS A 29 -6.23 2.62 20.52
CA LYS A 29 -5.43 2.94 21.70
C LYS A 29 -5.23 4.45 21.80
N GLY A 30 -5.61 5.06 22.93
CA GLY A 30 -5.49 6.49 23.18
C GLY A 30 -4.24 6.83 23.99
N PHE A 31 -3.65 8.00 23.72
CA PHE A 31 -2.46 8.53 24.38
C PHE A 31 -2.65 10.02 24.66
N GLY A 32 -2.55 10.44 25.91
CA GLY A 32 -2.66 11.85 26.30
C GLY A 32 -1.38 12.67 26.13
N THR A 33 -0.27 12.03 25.72
CA THR A 33 1.04 12.69 25.56
C THR A 33 1.83 12.07 24.41
N ALA A 34 2.70 12.87 23.80
CA ALA A 34 3.64 12.42 22.78
C ALA A 34 4.59 11.34 23.32
N ALA A 35 5.08 11.49 24.54
CA ALA A 35 6.01 10.55 25.16
C ALA A 35 5.40 9.14 25.28
N ALA A 36 4.15 9.03 25.76
CA ALA A 36 3.44 7.75 25.85
C ALA A 36 3.21 7.12 24.47
N PHE A 37 2.83 7.93 23.49
CA PHE A 37 2.67 7.49 22.11
C PHE A 37 3.97 6.98 21.48
N GLU A 38 5.07 7.77 21.60
CA GLU A 38 6.39 7.39 21.06
C GLU A 38 6.94 6.12 21.71
N GLN A 39 6.65 5.89 23.00
CA GLN A 39 6.99 4.63 23.65
C GLN A 39 6.21 3.46 23.05
N GLN A 40 4.91 3.63 22.83
CA GLN A 40 4.06 2.58 22.22
C GLN A 40 4.51 2.21 20.81
N LEU A 41 4.96 3.16 20.00
CA LEU A 41 5.46 2.90 18.64
C LEU A 41 6.66 1.94 18.60
N LYS A 42 7.43 1.85 19.70
CA LYS A 42 8.55 0.90 19.82
C LYS A 42 8.08 -0.55 20.06
N GLU A 43 6.88 -0.70 20.60
CA GLU A 43 6.31 -2.01 20.93
C GLU A 43 5.44 -2.54 19.78
N LYS A 44 4.53 -1.71 19.27
CA LYS A 44 3.59 -2.07 18.21
C LYS A 44 3.25 -0.85 17.36
N LEU A 45 3.39 -0.97 16.05
CA LEU A 45 2.98 0.05 15.10
C LEU A 45 1.47 -0.04 14.84
N PRO A 46 0.77 1.10 14.68
CA PRO A 46 -0.62 1.14 14.26
C PRO A 46 -0.75 1.13 12.73
N ASP A 47 -1.96 0.85 12.25
CA ASP A 47 -2.32 0.97 10.84
C ASP A 47 -2.71 2.40 10.46
N LEU A 48 -3.13 3.23 11.43
CA LEU A 48 -3.46 4.65 11.25
C LEU A 48 -3.21 5.42 12.55
N ILE A 49 -2.81 6.67 12.43
CA ILE A 49 -2.63 7.58 13.56
C ILE A 49 -3.59 8.76 13.41
N ILE A 50 -4.31 9.07 14.48
CA ILE A 50 -5.03 10.34 14.68
C ILE A 50 -4.20 11.15 15.66
N LEU A 51 -3.83 12.38 15.28
CA LEU A 51 -2.83 13.16 16.00
C LEU A 51 -3.31 14.60 16.19
N ASP A 52 -3.50 15.00 17.46
CA ASP A 52 -3.68 16.42 17.75
C ASP A 52 -2.38 17.20 17.53
N VAL A 53 -2.53 18.40 17.00
CA VAL A 53 -1.42 19.36 16.86
C VAL A 53 -1.00 19.89 18.23
N MET A 54 -1.96 20.14 19.14
CA MET A 54 -1.72 20.80 20.41
C MET A 54 -1.65 19.81 21.57
N LEU A 55 -0.50 19.18 21.75
CA LEU A 55 -0.25 18.29 22.89
C LEU A 55 0.55 19.04 23.98
N PRO A 56 0.45 18.61 25.26
CA PRO A 56 1.07 19.33 26.38
C PRO A 56 2.60 19.25 26.42
N ASP A 57 3.18 18.20 25.84
CA ASP A 57 4.62 17.90 25.93
C ASP A 57 5.37 18.09 24.60
N LYS A 58 4.69 18.09 23.46
CA LYS A 58 5.32 18.23 22.12
C LYS A 58 4.32 18.65 21.08
N ASP A 59 4.72 19.52 20.14
CA ASP A 59 3.87 19.89 18.99
C ASP A 59 3.63 18.67 18.08
N GLY A 60 2.37 18.42 17.71
CA GLY A 60 1.98 17.31 16.82
C GLY A 60 2.62 17.39 15.44
N LEU A 61 2.95 18.57 14.93
CA LEU A 61 3.70 18.73 13.68
C LEU A 61 5.15 18.24 13.79
N GLU A 62 5.77 18.38 14.97
CA GLU A 62 7.09 17.81 15.21
C GLU A 62 7.05 16.28 15.28
N ILE A 63 5.99 15.72 15.87
CA ILE A 63 5.76 14.27 15.90
C ILE A 63 5.58 13.76 14.48
N LEU A 64 4.73 14.41 13.68
CA LEU A 64 4.51 14.07 12.26
C LEU A 64 5.83 14.04 11.48
N LYS A 65 6.65 15.09 11.62
CA LYS A 65 7.97 15.16 11.00
C LYS A 65 8.86 13.99 11.41
N GLY A 66 8.87 13.63 12.69
CA GLY A 66 9.60 12.46 13.21
C GLY A 66 9.12 11.14 12.59
N LEU A 67 7.79 10.96 12.46
CA LEU A 67 7.18 9.79 11.82
C LEU A 67 7.60 9.67 10.36
N ARG A 68 7.63 10.76 9.61
CA ARG A 68 8.02 10.78 8.18
C ARG A 68 9.52 10.58 7.94
N MET A 69 10.36 10.90 8.90
CA MET A 69 11.81 10.66 8.81
C MET A 69 12.21 9.23 9.19
N ASN A 70 11.36 8.46 9.84
CA ASN A 70 11.66 7.10 10.30
C ASN A 70 11.15 6.07 9.30
N LYS A 71 12.03 5.16 8.84
CA LYS A 71 11.75 4.11 7.85
C LYS A 71 10.62 3.15 8.24
N SER A 72 10.39 2.94 9.55
CA SER A 72 9.33 2.04 10.02
C SER A 72 7.95 2.70 10.11
N THR A 73 7.89 4.04 10.19
CA THR A 73 6.63 4.77 10.41
C THR A 73 6.25 5.70 9.26
N TYR A 74 7.14 5.94 8.26
CA TYR A 74 6.91 6.94 7.22
C TYR A 74 5.68 6.68 6.33
N LYS A 75 5.27 5.41 6.20
CA LYS A 75 4.09 4.98 5.43
C LYS A 75 2.80 4.96 6.24
N ILE A 76 2.86 5.07 7.58
CA ILE A 76 1.66 5.03 8.40
C ILE A 76 0.84 6.29 8.13
N PRO A 77 -0.42 6.18 7.69
CA PRO A 77 -1.26 7.34 7.45
C PRO A 77 -1.54 8.10 8.74
N VAL A 78 -1.53 9.42 8.64
CA VAL A 78 -1.75 10.33 9.76
C VAL A 78 -2.87 11.31 9.42
N ILE A 79 -3.91 11.30 10.23
CA ILE A 79 -4.96 12.34 10.22
C ILE A 79 -4.62 13.33 11.34
N MET A 80 -4.33 14.58 10.97
CA MET A 80 -4.12 15.65 11.95
C MET A 80 -5.45 16.22 12.40
N ILE A 81 -5.63 16.40 13.71
CA ILE A 81 -6.79 17.10 14.29
C ILE A 81 -6.30 18.31 15.07
N THR A 82 -7.00 19.44 14.96
CA THR A 82 -6.56 20.68 15.64
C THR A 82 -7.68 21.68 15.81
N ALA A 83 -7.55 22.53 16.84
CA ALA A 83 -8.37 23.72 16.99
C ALA A 83 -7.92 24.88 16.06
N LYS A 84 -6.71 24.80 15.46
CA LYS A 84 -6.21 25.80 14.54
C LYS A 84 -6.91 25.66 13.18
N SER A 85 -7.74 26.64 12.85
CA SER A 85 -8.57 26.64 11.64
C SER A 85 -8.00 27.45 10.48
N THR A 86 -6.78 28.04 10.63
CA THR A 86 -6.23 28.86 9.56
C THR A 86 -5.81 28.01 8.37
N GLU A 87 -6.04 28.54 7.17
CA GLU A 87 -5.64 27.87 5.91
C GLU A 87 -4.14 27.57 5.86
N LEU A 88 -3.33 28.46 6.43
CA LEU A 88 -1.88 28.32 6.55
C LEU A 88 -1.45 27.11 7.43
N ASP A 89 -2.18 26.84 8.51
CA ASP A 89 -1.85 25.71 9.39
C ASP A 89 -2.19 24.38 8.72
N LYS A 90 -3.29 24.32 7.96
CA LYS A 90 -3.67 23.14 7.15
C LYS A 90 -2.64 22.85 6.07
N VAL A 91 -2.23 23.89 5.32
CA VAL A 91 -1.20 23.75 4.27
C VAL A 91 0.11 23.24 4.87
N LYS A 92 0.57 23.81 6.00
CA LYS A 92 1.79 23.34 6.68
C LYS A 92 1.71 21.86 7.11
N GLY A 93 0.57 21.42 7.64
CA GLY A 93 0.39 20.03 8.04
C GLY A 93 0.45 19.06 6.84
N LEU A 94 -0.19 19.42 5.74
CA LEU A 94 -0.17 18.63 4.51
C LEU A 94 1.22 18.62 3.85
N ASP A 95 1.90 19.78 3.81
CA ASP A 95 3.27 19.89 3.29
C ASP A 95 4.28 19.08 4.11
N LEU A 96 4.05 18.90 5.42
CA LEU A 96 4.84 18.04 6.29
C LEU A 96 4.52 16.55 6.14
N GLY A 97 3.54 16.20 5.30
CA GLY A 97 3.20 14.83 4.95
C GLY A 97 2.05 14.23 5.78
N ALA A 98 1.14 15.04 6.33
CA ALA A 98 -0.15 14.53 6.81
C ALA A 98 -0.99 14.06 5.62
N ASP A 99 -1.73 12.97 5.81
CA ASP A 99 -2.58 12.40 4.77
C ASP A 99 -3.98 13.03 4.75
N ASP A 100 -4.43 13.54 5.90
CA ASP A 100 -5.67 14.32 6.02
C ASP A 100 -5.59 15.29 7.21
N TYR A 101 -6.52 16.25 7.25
CA TYR A 101 -6.56 17.30 8.25
C TYR A 101 -8.00 17.62 8.65
N MET A 102 -8.29 17.60 9.95
CA MET A 102 -9.60 17.96 10.51
C MET A 102 -9.51 19.11 11.52
N THR A 103 -10.56 19.92 11.61
CA THR A 103 -10.62 21.02 12.58
C THR A 103 -11.63 20.71 13.68
N LYS A 104 -11.25 21.00 14.94
CA LYS A 104 -12.18 21.01 16.10
C LYS A 104 -13.07 22.27 16.05
N PRO A 105 -14.37 22.16 16.37
CA PRO A 105 -15.10 20.92 16.65
C PRO A 105 -15.43 20.15 15.36
N PHE A 106 -15.37 18.82 15.42
CA PHE A 106 -15.69 17.94 14.31
C PHE A 106 -16.84 16.98 14.67
N GLY A 107 -17.53 16.49 13.65
CA GLY A 107 -18.56 15.47 13.83
C GLY A 107 -17.96 14.06 13.90
N VAL A 108 -18.46 13.24 14.82
CA VAL A 108 -18.04 11.82 14.97
C VAL A 108 -18.20 11.06 13.64
N MET A 109 -19.28 11.31 12.91
CA MET A 109 -19.51 10.68 11.60
C MET A 109 -18.50 11.13 10.54
N GLU A 110 -18.01 12.37 10.62
CA GLU A 110 -16.94 12.87 9.74
C GLU A 110 -15.64 12.13 10.02
N LEU A 111 -15.25 12.00 11.29
CA LEU A 111 -14.06 11.23 11.69
C LEU A 111 -14.12 9.79 11.16
N ILE A 112 -15.23 9.09 11.41
CA ILE A 112 -15.41 7.70 10.92
C ILE A 112 -15.31 7.63 9.39
N SER A 113 -15.91 8.58 8.67
CA SER A 113 -15.88 8.60 7.21
C SER A 113 -14.48 8.81 6.66
N ARG A 114 -13.69 9.70 7.26
CA ARG A 114 -12.29 9.96 6.88
C ARG A 114 -11.39 8.76 7.18
N VAL A 115 -11.51 8.17 8.37
CA VAL A 115 -10.81 6.95 8.74
C VAL A 115 -11.13 5.82 7.74
N LYS A 116 -12.41 5.58 7.43
CA LYS A 116 -12.80 4.57 6.45
C LYS A 116 -12.22 4.84 5.05
N ALA A 117 -12.21 6.10 4.62
CA ALA A 117 -11.63 6.48 3.33
C ALA A 117 -10.12 6.23 3.29
N MET A 118 -9.42 6.53 4.40
CA MET A 118 -7.98 6.30 4.54
C MET A 118 -7.65 4.81 4.57
N MET A 119 -8.37 4.03 5.37
CA MET A 119 -8.18 2.57 5.47
C MET A 119 -8.45 1.89 4.13
N ARG A 120 -9.49 2.29 3.40
CA ARG A 120 -9.76 1.77 2.05
C ARG A 120 -8.62 2.07 1.06
N ARG A 121 -7.96 3.25 1.18
CA ARG A 121 -6.76 3.53 0.37
C ARG A 121 -5.62 2.58 0.72
N LEU A 122 -5.39 2.30 2.01
CA LEU A 122 -4.39 1.32 2.43
C LEU A 122 -4.67 -0.08 1.88
N ASP A 123 -5.92 -0.54 1.98
CA ASP A 123 -6.34 -1.83 1.40
C ASP A 123 -6.10 -1.86 -0.12
N LEU A 124 -6.38 -0.76 -0.82
CA LEU A 124 -6.10 -0.65 -2.26
C LEU A 124 -4.59 -0.66 -2.55
N PHE A 125 -3.77 0.04 -1.76
CA PHE A 125 -2.31 0.02 -1.89
C PHE A 125 -1.71 -1.35 -1.53
N GLU A 126 -2.24 -2.06 -0.52
CA GLU A 126 -1.83 -3.43 -0.22
C GLU A 126 -2.23 -4.39 -1.35
N HIS A 127 -3.38 -4.18 -1.98
CA HIS A 127 -3.80 -4.96 -3.15
C HIS A 127 -3.06 -4.55 -4.44
N GLU A 128 -2.67 -3.28 -4.60
CA GLU A 128 -1.80 -2.86 -5.71
C GLU A 128 -0.36 -3.35 -5.55
N ASP A 129 0.12 -3.52 -4.31
CA ASP A 129 1.46 -4.03 -4.02
C ASP A 129 1.56 -5.57 -4.15
N ARG A 130 0.42 -6.27 -4.11
CA ARG A 130 0.34 -7.72 -4.27
C ARG A 130 -0.51 -8.11 -5.46
N LEU A 131 0.17 -8.64 -6.46
CA LEU A 131 -0.47 -9.28 -7.59
C LEU A 131 -0.53 -10.79 -7.34
N ALA A 132 -1.69 -11.39 -7.48
CA ALA A 132 -1.85 -12.83 -7.28
C ALA A 132 -2.71 -13.45 -8.40
N PHE A 133 -2.29 -14.62 -8.87
CA PHE A 133 -3.02 -15.43 -9.83
C PHE A 133 -2.65 -16.91 -9.70
N GLU A 134 -3.63 -17.74 -9.32
CA GLU A 134 -3.50 -19.20 -9.29
C GLU A 134 -2.24 -19.74 -8.54
N GLY A 135 -1.92 -19.16 -7.37
CA GLY A 135 -0.77 -19.54 -6.57
C GLY A 135 0.55 -18.88 -6.97
N ILE A 136 0.56 -18.06 -8.00
CA ILE A 136 1.64 -17.10 -8.27
C ILE A 136 1.31 -15.82 -7.49
N GLU A 137 2.22 -15.37 -6.63
CA GLU A 137 2.10 -14.13 -5.88
C GLU A 137 3.33 -13.26 -6.13
N MET A 138 3.12 -11.96 -6.33
CA MET A 138 4.15 -10.96 -6.52
C MET A 138 3.93 -9.83 -5.52
N GLU A 139 4.94 -9.51 -4.71
CA GLU A 139 4.96 -8.38 -3.79
C GLU A 139 5.91 -7.33 -4.35
N GLU A 140 5.35 -6.25 -4.91
CA GLU A 140 6.13 -5.25 -5.66
C GLU A 140 7.08 -4.46 -4.77
N SER A 141 6.66 -4.09 -3.55
CA SER A 141 7.48 -3.36 -2.58
C SER A 141 8.74 -4.11 -2.16
N ARG A 142 8.68 -5.45 -2.16
CA ARG A 142 9.81 -6.33 -1.84
C ARG A 142 10.53 -6.87 -3.06
N HIS A 143 10.00 -6.58 -4.26
CA HIS A 143 10.48 -7.16 -5.52
C HIS A 143 10.58 -8.69 -5.45
N GLN A 144 9.59 -9.31 -4.81
CA GLN A 144 9.58 -10.74 -4.50
C GLN A 144 8.46 -11.45 -5.24
N VAL A 145 8.74 -12.63 -5.75
CA VAL A 145 7.77 -13.54 -6.37
C VAL A 145 7.77 -14.86 -5.62
N THR A 146 6.58 -15.38 -5.35
CA THR A 146 6.40 -16.73 -4.81
C THR A 146 5.46 -17.55 -5.70
N VAL A 147 5.67 -18.84 -5.71
CA VAL A 147 4.78 -19.83 -6.35
C VAL A 147 4.42 -20.87 -5.30
N ASP A 148 3.14 -20.99 -4.99
CA ASP A 148 2.62 -21.85 -3.92
C ASP A 148 3.40 -21.67 -2.59
N GLY A 149 3.71 -20.40 -2.25
CA GLY A 149 4.44 -20.00 -1.04
C GLY A 149 5.98 -20.15 -1.10
N HIS A 150 6.55 -20.65 -2.18
CA HIS A 150 8.00 -20.79 -2.36
C HIS A 150 8.57 -19.66 -3.19
N VAL A 151 9.64 -19.02 -2.70
CA VAL A 151 10.29 -17.89 -3.39
C VAL A 151 10.90 -18.38 -4.70
N VAL A 152 10.66 -17.62 -5.77
CA VAL A 152 11.22 -17.86 -7.11
C VAL A 152 12.10 -16.68 -7.52
N GLU A 153 13.35 -16.95 -7.84
CA GLU A 153 14.31 -15.93 -8.30
C GLU A 153 14.13 -15.64 -9.78
N LEU A 154 13.72 -14.43 -10.10
CA LEU A 154 13.57 -13.93 -11.46
C LEU A 154 14.64 -12.89 -11.78
N THR A 155 15.08 -12.87 -13.03
CA THR A 155 15.85 -11.72 -13.54
C THR A 155 14.94 -10.51 -13.69
N PHE A 156 15.52 -9.31 -13.75
CA PHE A 156 14.75 -8.07 -13.92
C PHE A 156 13.74 -8.14 -15.08
N LYS A 157 14.13 -8.67 -16.23
CA LYS A 157 13.24 -8.77 -17.40
C LYS A 157 12.14 -9.83 -17.24
N GLU A 158 12.43 -10.93 -16.58
CA GLU A 158 11.43 -11.96 -16.24
C GLU A 158 10.43 -11.44 -15.21
N TYR A 159 10.90 -10.67 -14.24
CA TYR A 159 10.05 -10.02 -13.24
C TYR A 159 9.08 -9.02 -13.89
N GLU A 160 9.59 -8.10 -14.71
CA GLU A 160 8.76 -7.12 -15.43
C GLU A 160 7.77 -7.79 -16.37
N LEU A 161 8.17 -8.89 -17.02
CA LEU A 161 7.29 -9.67 -17.91
C LEU A 161 6.15 -10.33 -17.12
N LEU A 162 6.47 -10.95 -15.96
CA LEU A 162 5.46 -11.56 -15.10
C LEU A 162 4.52 -10.50 -14.52
N LYS A 163 5.06 -9.36 -14.08
CA LYS A 163 4.29 -8.23 -13.58
C LYS A 163 3.26 -7.74 -14.59
N MET A 164 3.65 -7.53 -15.85
CA MET A 164 2.74 -7.14 -16.91
C MET A 164 1.65 -8.18 -17.16
N LEU A 165 2.00 -9.46 -17.12
CA LEU A 165 1.04 -10.55 -17.30
C LEU A 165 0.05 -10.64 -16.15
N LEU A 166 0.50 -10.47 -14.90
CA LEU A 166 -0.35 -10.48 -13.70
C LEU A 166 -1.33 -9.30 -13.71
N HIS A 167 -0.86 -8.07 -13.97
CA HIS A 167 -1.75 -6.90 -14.07
C HIS A 167 -2.82 -7.03 -15.15
N ASN A 168 -2.57 -7.85 -16.18
CA ASN A 168 -3.46 -8.06 -17.32
C ASN A 168 -3.93 -9.51 -17.42
N ALA A 169 -4.15 -10.18 -16.27
CA ALA A 169 -4.60 -11.56 -16.25
C ALA A 169 -5.92 -11.72 -17.03
N GLY A 170 -5.99 -12.74 -17.90
CA GLY A 170 -7.11 -12.98 -18.82
C GLY A 170 -7.07 -12.17 -20.11
N ILE A 171 -6.20 -11.17 -20.24
CA ILE A 171 -6.07 -10.32 -21.43
C ILE A 171 -4.86 -10.78 -22.26
N VAL A 172 -5.01 -10.79 -23.59
CA VAL A 172 -3.90 -11.07 -24.50
C VAL A 172 -3.07 -9.82 -24.73
N LEU A 173 -1.80 -9.84 -24.32
CA LEU A 173 -0.83 -8.79 -24.58
C LEU A 173 -0.09 -9.05 -25.87
N GLN A 174 -0.08 -8.05 -26.76
CA GLN A 174 0.63 -8.15 -28.04
C GLN A 174 2.14 -8.18 -27.84
N ARG A 175 2.87 -8.85 -28.75
CA ARG A 175 4.32 -8.97 -28.71
C ARG A 175 5.02 -7.60 -28.74
N SER A 176 4.56 -6.69 -29.59
CA SER A 176 5.08 -5.31 -29.66
C SER A 176 4.92 -4.58 -28.32
N GLN A 177 3.72 -4.64 -27.72
CA GLN A 177 3.46 -4.02 -26.40
C GLN A 177 4.40 -4.52 -25.32
N LEU A 178 4.66 -5.84 -25.28
CA LEU A 178 5.59 -6.44 -24.30
C LEU A 178 7.03 -6.00 -24.57
N LEU A 179 7.46 -5.98 -25.83
CA LEU A 179 8.80 -5.54 -26.22
C LEU A 179 9.01 -4.06 -25.90
N ASP A 180 8.12 -3.18 -26.35
CA ASP A 180 8.20 -1.74 -26.15
C ASP A 180 8.23 -1.37 -24.66
N ARG A 181 7.38 -2.03 -23.85
CA ARG A 181 7.27 -1.72 -22.43
C ARG A 181 8.46 -2.20 -21.61
N ILE A 182 9.02 -3.36 -21.94
CA ILE A 182 10.06 -4.03 -21.13
C ILE A 182 11.47 -3.72 -21.68
N TRP A 183 11.64 -3.57 -22.99
CA TRP A 183 12.94 -3.30 -23.62
C TRP A 183 13.09 -1.87 -24.16
N GLY A 184 11.99 -1.13 -24.34
CA GLY A 184 11.95 0.24 -24.84
C GLY A 184 11.49 0.33 -26.30
N ILE A 185 10.97 1.52 -26.68
CA ILE A 185 10.34 1.77 -28.00
C ILE A 185 11.33 1.60 -29.18
N ASP A 186 12.63 1.81 -28.94
CA ASP A 186 13.68 1.72 -29.97
C ASP A 186 14.39 0.35 -29.96
N TYR A 187 13.75 -0.68 -29.40
CA TYR A 187 14.37 -2.01 -29.36
C TYR A 187 14.30 -2.70 -30.75
N GLU A 188 15.41 -2.64 -31.47
CA GLU A 188 15.60 -3.31 -32.78
C GLU A 188 15.88 -4.83 -32.68
N GLY A 189 15.83 -5.39 -31.47
CA GLY A 189 16.09 -6.81 -31.24
C GLY A 189 14.99 -7.72 -31.79
N GLU A 190 15.42 -8.93 -32.19
CA GLU A 190 14.50 -9.94 -32.72
C GLU A 190 13.43 -10.33 -31.70
N SER A 191 12.20 -10.61 -32.18
CA SER A 191 11.10 -11.12 -31.38
C SER A 191 11.42 -12.44 -30.63
N ARG A 192 12.48 -13.13 -31.02
CA ARG A 192 13.04 -14.32 -30.36
C ARG A 192 13.48 -14.05 -28.92
N THR A 193 13.91 -12.82 -28.59
CA THR A 193 14.30 -12.45 -27.21
C THR A 193 13.13 -12.58 -26.25
N LEU A 194 11.93 -12.11 -26.63
CA LEU A 194 10.73 -12.28 -25.83
C LEU A 194 10.39 -13.76 -25.62
N ASP A 195 10.48 -14.59 -26.68
CA ASP A 195 10.16 -16.01 -26.59
C ASP A 195 11.12 -16.75 -25.63
N MET A 196 12.39 -16.38 -25.63
CA MET A 196 13.38 -16.93 -24.70
C MET A 196 13.05 -16.58 -23.24
N HIS A 197 12.69 -15.33 -22.96
CA HIS A 197 12.30 -14.92 -21.61
C HIS A 197 10.98 -15.58 -21.16
N ILE A 198 10.00 -15.73 -22.04
CA ILE A 198 8.78 -16.49 -21.74
C ILE A 198 9.12 -17.96 -21.43
N LYS A 199 10.01 -18.57 -22.19
CA LYS A 199 10.44 -19.96 -21.97
C LYS A 199 11.10 -20.13 -20.60
N THR A 200 12.06 -19.27 -20.27
CA THR A 200 12.78 -19.32 -18.98
C THR A 200 11.85 -18.98 -17.82
N LEU A 201 10.96 -17.99 -17.97
CA LEU A 201 9.96 -17.64 -16.97
C LEU A 201 9.02 -18.83 -16.69
N ARG A 202 8.49 -19.48 -17.74
CA ARG A 202 7.67 -20.69 -17.56
C ARG A 202 8.40 -21.78 -16.79
N HIS A 203 9.65 -22.00 -17.11
CA HIS A 203 10.47 -23.00 -16.42
C HIS A 203 10.64 -22.68 -14.94
N LYS A 204 10.90 -21.42 -14.60
CA LYS A 204 11.09 -20.97 -13.21
C LYS A 204 9.80 -21.03 -12.39
N LEU A 205 8.64 -20.81 -13.01
CA LEU A 205 7.33 -20.92 -12.38
C LEU A 205 6.85 -22.38 -12.20
N GLY A 206 7.62 -23.37 -12.67
CA GLY A 206 7.27 -24.77 -12.56
C GLY A 206 5.93 -25.11 -13.20
N ASP A 207 5.06 -25.82 -12.48
CA ASP A 207 3.73 -26.22 -12.99
C ASP A 207 2.84 -25.00 -13.32
N LYS A 208 3.03 -23.89 -12.61
CA LYS A 208 2.31 -22.64 -12.87
C LYS A 208 2.75 -21.93 -14.15
N GLY A 209 3.91 -22.29 -14.70
CA GLY A 209 4.36 -21.78 -16.00
C GLY A 209 3.38 -22.08 -17.15
N ALA A 210 2.55 -23.13 -17.03
CA ALA A 210 1.50 -23.46 -17.99
C ALA A 210 0.36 -22.42 -18.04
N LEU A 211 0.22 -21.58 -17.01
CA LEU A 211 -0.74 -20.47 -16.97
C LEU A 211 -0.39 -19.36 -17.96
N ILE A 212 0.90 -19.21 -18.28
CA ILE A 212 1.33 -18.30 -19.36
C ILE A 212 1.06 -18.99 -20.70
N GLN A 213 0.02 -18.56 -21.41
CA GLN A 213 -0.38 -19.17 -22.67
C GLN A 213 0.12 -18.34 -23.86
N THR A 214 0.43 -19.05 -24.97
CA THR A 214 0.79 -18.41 -26.24
C THR A 214 -0.44 -18.29 -27.11
N VAL A 215 -0.77 -17.07 -27.53
CA VAL A 215 -1.76 -16.81 -28.56
C VAL A 215 -1.02 -16.64 -29.88
N ARG A 216 -1.09 -17.66 -30.76
CA ARG A 216 -0.33 -17.72 -32.02
C ARG A 216 -0.51 -16.46 -32.86
N ASN A 217 0.60 -15.90 -33.32
CA ASN A 217 0.67 -14.67 -34.14
C ASN A 217 0.18 -13.38 -33.45
N VAL A 218 -0.20 -13.43 -32.16
CA VAL A 218 -0.67 -12.26 -31.40
C VAL A 218 0.28 -11.93 -30.23
N GLY A 219 0.46 -12.85 -29.27
CA GLY A 219 1.25 -12.57 -28.09
C GLY A 219 1.06 -13.60 -26.98
N TYR A 220 1.00 -13.11 -25.75
CA TYR A 220 0.93 -13.93 -24.55
C TYR A 220 -0.18 -13.45 -23.62
N THR A 221 -0.72 -14.39 -22.84
CA THR A 221 -1.70 -14.10 -21.78
C THR A 221 -1.42 -14.97 -20.57
N LEU A 222 -1.77 -14.48 -19.39
CA LEU A 222 -1.85 -15.28 -18.18
C LEU A 222 -3.32 -15.67 -17.99
N ASN A 223 -3.64 -16.95 -18.05
CA ASN A 223 -5.03 -17.41 -18.00
C ASN A 223 -5.12 -18.77 -17.31
N TYR A 224 -6.33 -19.10 -16.84
CA TYR A 224 -6.61 -20.42 -16.28
C TYR A 224 -6.22 -21.52 -17.28
N LYS A 225 -5.72 -22.63 -16.72
CA LYS A 225 -5.48 -23.81 -17.56
C LYS A 225 -6.82 -24.22 -18.17
N LYS A 226 -6.90 -24.28 -19.51
CA LYS A 226 -8.08 -24.87 -20.15
C LYS A 226 -8.14 -26.33 -19.72
N GLU A 227 -9.22 -26.72 -19.08
CA GLU A 227 -9.58 -28.12 -18.96
C GLU A 227 -9.93 -28.62 -20.39
N ASP A 228 -9.19 -29.63 -20.87
CA ASP A 228 -9.47 -30.33 -22.13
C ASP A 228 -10.68 -31.25 -21.97
#